data_64819426c15c840cfabaf19fefe2016e
#
_entry.id   64819426c15c840cfabaf19fefe2016e
#
_cell.length_a   1.000
_cell.length_b   1.000
_cell.length_c   1.000
_cell.angle_alpha   90.00
_cell.angle_beta   90.00
_cell.angle_gamma   90.00
#
_symmetry.space_group_name_H-M   'P 1'
#
loop_
_entity.id
_entity.type
_entity.pdbx_description
1 polymer ?
#
loop_
_entity_poly.entity_id
_entity_poly.type
_entity_poly.pdbx_seq_one_letter_code
_entity_poly.pdbx_strand_id
1 'polypeptide(L)'
;MLSTSDLTFIEKKGITAEMIDAQLKRFEVGFPFLKINAVATIGNGIMAFSPEETAACVKAWSDFQQTGKAIEKFVPASGAASRMFKNMFAFASSGKNAPTTDFEKEYFENITKFAFYADLNNACRKLYRSNVQELMSAGRYVDVVKAMLEPEGLNYGFLPKALLEFHKTTGGNAHTPLEEHLEEGAQYAADKNRKVNLHFTVSPEHKAEFEKLLTVKLPIYEQVWGVKYNVTMSEQKSSTDTIAVNMDNTPYREPNGELLFRPAGHGALIENLNERDAAVVFIKNIDNVVPSKFRATTTKYKRVIAGYLVEIQAKVAAMLQKIEAGECTEEELKSMLAYLENVLSIHSEKTAEMDNEQLCAYIKAKLNRPIRVCGVVKNEGEPGGGPYLAYNPDGTYSPQILESAQIDSSNPDAVALMNSGTHFNPVDLVCYLKDYKGEKFDLKEFVDPDTGLISMKSKNGVDIKALELPGLWNGSMSDWITVFVEVPIETFNPVKTVNDLLRPEHQ
;
A
#
# COMPACT_ATOMS: atom_id res chain seq x y z
N MET A 1 -1.24 -16.01 -32.25
CA MET A 1 -2.46 -15.29 -32.68
C MET A 1 -3.60 -15.66 -31.77
N LEU A 2 -4.37 -14.69 -31.32
CA LEU A 2 -5.59 -14.92 -30.53
C LEU A 2 -6.68 -15.49 -31.46
N SER A 3 -7.43 -16.48 -30.97
CA SER A 3 -8.59 -17.05 -31.67
C SER A 3 -9.83 -16.17 -31.44
N THR A 4 -10.88 -16.39 -32.22
CA THR A 4 -12.17 -15.68 -32.01
C THR A 4 -12.73 -15.92 -30.61
N SER A 5 -12.56 -17.12 -30.04
CA SER A 5 -12.99 -17.42 -28.67
C SER A 5 -12.15 -16.64 -27.63
N ASP A 6 -10.85 -16.46 -27.86
CA ASP A 6 -10.01 -15.64 -27.01
C ASP A 6 -10.46 -14.18 -27.02
N LEU A 7 -10.75 -13.61 -28.19
CA LEU A 7 -11.23 -12.24 -28.31
C LEU A 7 -12.55 -12.03 -27.53
N THR A 8 -13.50 -12.97 -27.65
CA THR A 8 -14.75 -12.90 -26.88
C THR A 8 -14.50 -13.03 -25.37
N PHE A 9 -13.53 -13.84 -24.96
CA PHE A 9 -13.18 -14.05 -23.54
C PHE A 9 -12.56 -12.81 -22.93
N ILE A 10 -11.59 -12.17 -23.61
CA ILE A 10 -10.92 -10.95 -23.13
C ILE A 10 -11.89 -9.76 -23.09
N GLU A 11 -12.77 -9.62 -24.10
CA GLU A 11 -13.80 -8.57 -24.14
C GLU A 11 -14.72 -8.61 -22.91
N LYS A 12 -15.15 -9.81 -22.48
CA LYS A 12 -15.94 -9.99 -21.25
C LYS A 12 -15.23 -9.53 -19.99
N LYS A 13 -13.90 -9.53 -19.98
CA LYS A 13 -13.06 -9.01 -18.89
C LYS A 13 -12.83 -7.49 -18.97
N GLY A 14 -13.22 -6.85 -20.09
CA GLY A 14 -12.91 -5.45 -20.39
C GLY A 14 -11.47 -5.25 -20.86
N ILE A 15 -10.83 -6.29 -21.39
CA ILE A 15 -9.46 -6.27 -21.92
C ILE A 15 -9.54 -6.23 -23.46
N THR A 16 -8.70 -5.41 -24.11
CA THR A 16 -8.66 -5.34 -25.57
C THR A 16 -7.51 -6.20 -26.14
N ALA A 17 -7.58 -6.50 -27.46
CA ALA A 17 -6.50 -7.24 -28.13
C ALA A 17 -5.19 -6.45 -28.09
N GLU A 18 -5.25 -5.14 -28.25
CA GLU A 18 -4.07 -4.24 -28.18
C GLU A 18 -3.41 -4.29 -26.81
N MET A 19 -4.19 -4.38 -25.73
CA MET A 19 -3.65 -4.55 -24.35
C MET A 19 -2.89 -5.88 -24.23
N ILE A 20 -3.43 -6.96 -24.81
CA ILE A 20 -2.76 -8.27 -24.80
C ILE A 20 -1.47 -8.22 -25.61
N ASP A 21 -1.49 -7.63 -26.81
CA ASP A 21 -0.30 -7.50 -27.66
C ASP A 21 0.78 -6.68 -26.95
N ALA A 22 0.41 -5.59 -26.29
CA ALA A 22 1.34 -4.80 -25.48
C ALA A 22 1.94 -5.60 -24.32
N GLN A 23 1.12 -6.40 -23.60
CA GLN A 23 1.60 -7.27 -22.52
C GLN A 23 2.54 -8.36 -23.04
N LEU A 24 2.18 -9.02 -24.14
CA LEU A 24 3.05 -10.04 -24.78
C LEU A 24 4.38 -9.43 -25.20
N LYS A 25 4.37 -8.21 -25.75
CA LYS A 25 5.58 -7.49 -26.09
C LYS A 25 6.48 -7.25 -24.89
N ARG A 26 5.89 -6.94 -23.71
CA ARG A 26 6.66 -6.77 -22.46
C ARG A 26 7.36 -8.06 -22.03
N PHE A 27 6.75 -9.24 -22.23
CA PHE A 27 7.44 -10.50 -21.94
C PHE A 27 8.64 -10.77 -22.85
N GLU A 28 8.63 -10.22 -24.07
CA GLU A 28 9.76 -10.34 -25.00
C GLU A 28 10.91 -9.38 -24.66
N VAL A 29 10.58 -8.11 -24.38
CA VAL A 29 11.59 -7.05 -24.22
C VAL A 29 11.94 -6.74 -22.76
N GLY A 30 11.11 -7.15 -21.81
CA GLY A 30 11.26 -6.82 -20.39
C GLY A 30 10.85 -5.38 -20.07
N PHE A 31 11.19 -4.97 -18.86
CA PHE A 31 11.11 -3.59 -18.38
C PHE A 31 12.52 -3.03 -18.20
N PRO A 32 12.75 -1.74 -18.52
CA PRO A 32 14.05 -1.12 -18.29
C PRO A 32 14.29 -0.97 -16.77
N PHE A 33 15.55 -1.05 -16.35
CA PHE A 33 15.92 -0.66 -15.00
C PHE A 33 15.87 0.85 -14.86
N LEU A 34 15.43 1.31 -13.70
CA LEU A 34 15.35 2.73 -13.38
C LEU A 34 16.72 3.30 -13.03
N LYS A 35 17.01 4.48 -13.57
CA LYS A 35 18.24 5.20 -13.24
C LYS A 35 18.04 6.00 -11.96
N ILE A 36 18.95 5.80 -11.02
CA ILE A 36 18.98 6.51 -9.73
C ILE A 36 20.01 7.63 -9.83
N ASN A 37 19.60 8.85 -9.47
CA ASN A 37 20.53 9.97 -9.25
C ASN A 37 21.18 9.86 -7.87
N ALA A 38 20.36 9.66 -6.83
CA ALA A 38 20.83 9.51 -5.45
C ALA A 38 19.81 8.72 -4.62
N VAL A 39 20.27 8.20 -3.49
CA VAL A 39 19.38 7.75 -2.41
C VAL A 39 18.84 8.99 -1.71
N ALA A 40 17.54 9.02 -1.41
CA ALA A 40 17.01 10.09 -0.58
C ALA A 40 17.47 9.91 0.89
N THR A 41 17.96 11.00 1.47
CA THR A 41 18.43 11.07 2.86
C THR A 41 17.92 12.34 3.52
N ILE A 42 18.03 12.43 4.85
CA ILE A 42 17.65 13.66 5.57
C ILE A 42 18.47 14.84 5.02
N GLY A 43 17.77 15.90 4.61
CA GLY A 43 18.36 17.08 3.97
C GLY A 43 18.63 16.94 2.47
N ASN A 44 18.42 15.75 1.90
CA ASN A 44 18.44 15.51 0.45
C ASN A 44 17.28 14.59 0.05
N GLY A 45 16.11 15.16 -0.15
CA GLY A 45 14.88 14.46 -0.53
C GLY A 45 14.04 13.93 0.63
N ILE A 46 14.55 13.85 1.86
CA ILE A 46 13.78 13.52 3.07
C ILE A 46 13.77 14.71 4.02
N MET A 47 12.56 15.11 4.44
CA MET A 47 12.34 16.14 5.45
C MET A 47 12.30 15.50 6.84
N ALA A 48 12.99 16.13 7.80
CA ALA A 48 12.88 15.81 9.22
C ALA A 48 12.43 17.07 9.96
N PHE A 49 11.36 16.98 10.74
CA PHE A 49 10.75 18.13 11.39
C PHE A 49 11.20 18.30 12.85
N SER A 50 11.44 19.53 13.24
CA SER A 50 11.55 19.93 14.64
C SER A 50 10.19 19.72 15.37
N PRO A 51 10.17 19.74 16.70
CA PRO A 51 8.93 19.68 17.47
C PRO A 51 7.96 20.80 17.11
N GLU A 52 8.45 22.00 16.81
CA GLU A 52 7.68 23.18 16.44
C GLU A 52 7.04 23.02 15.05
N GLU A 53 7.80 22.56 14.06
CA GLU A 53 7.29 22.24 12.71
C GLU A 53 6.27 21.09 12.76
N THR A 54 6.56 20.06 13.57
CA THR A 54 5.61 18.96 13.83
C THR A 54 4.28 19.49 14.36
N ALA A 55 4.30 20.42 15.33
CA ALA A 55 3.10 21.02 15.89
C ALA A 55 2.37 21.89 14.87
N ALA A 56 3.09 22.64 14.03
CA ALA A 56 2.53 23.43 12.95
C ALA A 56 1.78 22.54 11.92
N CYS A 57 2.38 21.44 11.49
CA CYS A 57 1.74 20.49 10.59
C CYS A 57 0.47 19.88 11.23
N VAL A 58 0.50 19.47 12.50
CA VAL A 58 -0.69 18.95 13.20
C VAL A 58 -1.80 19.99 13.24
N LYS A 59 -1.45 21.28 13.45
CA LYS A 59 -2.40 22.39 13.41
C LYS A 59 -2.96 22.59 11.99
N ALA A 60 -2.12 22.62 10.97
CA ALA A 60 -2.53 22.77 9.56
C ALA A 60 -3.54 21.68 9.16
N TRP A 61 -3.29 20.42 9.59
CA TRP A 61 -4.25 19.34 9.37
C TRP A 61 -5.58 19.59 10.10
N SER A 62 -5.52 20.03 11.37
CA SER A 62 -6.72 20.33 12.13
C SER A 62 -7.55 21.47 11.48
N ASP A 63 -6.89 22.50 10.96
CA ASP A 63 -7.53 23.60 10.24
C ASP A 63 -8.16 23.08 8.92
N PHE A 64 -7.45 22.21 8.19
CA PHE A 64 -7.98 21.62 6.96
C PHE A 64 -9.23 20.77 7.20
N GLN A 65 -9.28 20.00 8.28
CA GLN A 65 -10.46 19.21 8.65
C GLN A 65 -11.72 20.08 8.82
N GLN A 66 -11.56 21.40 9.15
CA GLN A 66 -12.67 22.34 9.29
C GLN A 66 -13.14 22.93 7.94
N THR A 67 -12.39 22.72 6.83
CA THR A 67 -12.77 23.31 5.52
C THR A 67 -14.00 22.65 4.90
N GLY A 68 -14.33 21.41 5.29
CA GLY A 68 -15.40 20.61 4.70
C GLY A 68 -15.02 19.92 3.39
N LYS A 69 -13.76 20.02 2.93
CA LYS A 69 -13.26 19.22 1.83
C LYS A 69 -13.27 17.73 2.21
N ALA A 70 -13.59 16.86 1.25
CA ALA A 70 -13.71 15.44 1.49
C ALA A 70 -12.36 14.81 1.85
N ILE A 71 -12.35 14.04 2.93
CA ILE A 71 -11.22 13.25 3.42
C ILE A 71 -11.63 11.79 3.39
N GLU A 72 -10.75 10.91 2.93
CA GLU A 72 -10.98 9.47 2.87
C GLU A 72 -9.73 8.69 3.30
N LYS A 73 -9.93 7.51 3.85
CA LYS A 73 -8.88 6.54 4.10
C LYS A 73 -9.09 5.35 3.16
N PHE A 74 -8.10 5.08 2.31
CA PHE A 74 -8.08 4.00 1.33
C PHE A 74 -7.16 2.89 1.83
N VAL A 75 -7.71 1.69 2.01
CA VAL A 75 -7.00 0.55 2.61
C VAL A 75 -7.05 -0.64 1.67
N PRO A 76 -5.94 -1.00 1.00
CA PRO A 76 -5.84 -2.27 0.29
C PRO A 76 -6.00 -3.44 1.26
N ALA A 77 -7.06 -4.25 1.10
CA ALA A 77 -7.43 -5.30 2.04
C ALA A 77 -7.76 -6.66 1.39
N SER A 78 -7.56 -6.79 0.07
CA SER A 78 -7.84 -8.03 -0.68
C SER A 78 -6.81 -9.15 -0.48
N GLY A 79 -5.66 -8.87 0.17
CA GLY A 79 -4.58 -9.83 0.32
C GLY A 79 -4.96 -11.01 1.24
N ALA A 80 -4.92 -12.24 0.69
CA ALA A 80 -5.12 -13.45 1.46
C ALA A 80 -4.04 -13.63 2.54
N ALA A 81 -4.42 -14.16 3.71
CA ALA A 81 -3.49 -14.43 4.80
C ALA A 81 -2.63 -15.71 4.60
N SER A 82 -2.78 -16.43 3.50
CA SER A 82 -2.08 -17.69 3.25
C SER A 82 -0.55 -17.59 3.39
N ARG A 83 0.05 -16.44 2.99
CA ARG A 83 1.48 -16.19 3.18
C ARG A 83 1.87 -16.05 4.65
N MET A 84 1.01 -15.46 5.47
CA MET A 84 1.21 -15.28 6.91
C MET A 84 1.31 -16.64 7.62
N PHE A 85 0.56 -17.65 7.15
CA PHE A 85 0.49 -18.98 7.70
C PHE A 85 1.33 -20.03 6.95
N LYS A 86 2.21 -19.63 6.02
CA LYS A 86 3.02 -20.55 5.21
C LYS A 86 3.71 -21.62 6.03
N ASN A 87 4.35 -21.24 7.15
CA ASN A 87 5.07 -22.18 8.02
C ASN A 87 4.12 -23.14 8.73
N MET A 88 2.92 -22.68 9.09
CA MET A 88 1.91 -23.52 9.76
C MET A 88 1.26 -24.49 8.78
N PHE A 89 1.03 -24.12 7.53
CA PHE A 89 0.63 -25.05 6.47
C PHE A 89 1.69 -26.14 6.23
N ALA A 90 2.97 -25.74 6.18
CA ALA A 90 4.07 -26.69 6.05
C ALA A 90 4.13 -27.64 7.24
N PHE A 91 3.93 -27.15 8.47
CA PHE A 91 3.86 -27.99 9.67
C PHE A 91 2.68 -28.97 9.61
N ALA A 92 1.48 -28.50 9.26
CA ALA A 92 0.29 -29.36 9.16
C ALA A 92 0.44 -30.49 8.14
N SER A 93 1.22 -30.26 7.07
CA SER A 93 1.46 -31.24 6.00
C SER A 93 2.69 -32.13 6.24
N SER A 94 3.49 -31.85 7.26
CA SER A 94 4.81 -32.49 7.45
C SER A 94 4.76 -33.90 8.06
N GLY A 95 3.62 -34.33 8.60
CA GLY A 95 3.50 -35.58 9.36
C GLY A 95 4.20 -35.56 10.73
N LYS A 96 4.69 -34.42 11.20
CA LYS A 96 5.37 -34.29 12.49
C LYS A 96 4.36 -34.33 13.66
N ASN A 97 4.78 -34.92 14.77
CA ASN A 97 3.97 -34.97 16.00
C ASN A 97 4.35 -33.92 17.04
N ALA A 98 5.37 -33.09 16.76
CA ALA A 98 5.83 -32.03 17.64
C ALA A 98 6.54 -30.94 16.85
N PRO A 99 6.60 -29.66 17.38
CA PRO A 99 7.34 -28.56 16.77
C PRO A 99 8.86 -28.87 16.77
N THR A 100 9.51 -28.59 15.63
CA THR A 100 10.93 -28.87 15.43
C THR A 100 11.75 -27.64 15.09
N THR A 101 11.19 -26.69 14.34
CA THR A 101 11.85 -25.43 14.00
C THR A 101 11.65 -24.39 15.09
N ASP A 102 12.52 -23.40 15.17
CA ASP A 102 12.40 -22.31 16.15
C ASP A 102 11.08 -21.53 15.97
N PHE A 103 10.64 -21.32 14.73
CA PHE A 103 9.35 -20.70 14.42
C PHE A 103 8.17 -21.50 14.98
N GLU A 104 8.17 -22.84 14.80
CA GLU A 104 7.13 -23.72 15.32
C GLU A 104 7.12 -23.73 16.85
N LYS A 105 8.31 -23.81 17.48
CA LYS A 105 8.46 -23.76 18.94
C LYS A 105 7.95 -22.46 19.52
N GLU A 106 8.40 -21.32 18.97
CA GLU A 106 7.95 -20.00 19.39
C GLU A 106 6.42 -19.87 19.33
N TYR A 107 5.81 -20.34 18.22
CA TYR A 107 4.35 -20.33 18.07
C TYR A 107 3.65 -21.09 19.19
N PHE A 108 4.00 -22.36 19.42
CA PHE A 108 3.30 -23.21 20.39
C PHE A 108 3.61 -22.85 21.85
N GLU A 109 4.84 -22.42 22.15
CA GLU A 109 5.22 -21.98 23.50
C GLU A 109 4.47 -20.70 23.90
N ASN A 110 4.14 -19.85 22.95
CA ASN A 110 3.44 -18.59 23.17
C ASN A 110 1.98 -18.60 22.70
N ILE A 111 1.40 -19.76 22.38
CA ILE A 111 0.07 -19.87 21.76
C ILE A 111 -1.03 -19.12 22.52
N THR A 112 -0.93 -19.04 23.85
CA THR A 112 -1.90 -18.33 24.72
C THR A 112 -1.83 -16.81 24.60
N LYS A 113 -0.76 -16.28 24.02
CA LYS A 113 -0.57 -14.84 23.84
C LYS A 113 -1.36 -14.31 22.63
N PHE A 114 -1.63 -15.15 21.62
CA PHE A 114 -2.39 -14.70 20.44
C PHE A 114 -3.80 -14.24 20.84
N ALA A 115 -4.28 -13.19 20.16
CA ALA A 115 -5.62 -12.65 20.38
C ALA A 115 -6.71 -13.70 20.11
N PHE A 116 -6.53 -14.50 19.09
CA PHE A 116 -7.44 -15.57 18.66
C PHE A 116 -7.38 -16.85 19.53
N TYR A 117 -6.59 -16.88 20.59
CA TYR A 117 -6.43 -18.10 21.39
C TYR A 117 -7.75 -18.62 21.97
N ALA A 118 -8.62 -17.72 22.46
CA ALA A 118 -9.90 -18.14 23.02
C ALA A 118 -10.79 -18.83 21.97
N ASP A 119 -10.85 -18.28 20.78
CA ASP A 119 -11.64 -18.84 19.67
C ASP A 119 -11.01 -20.11 19.11
N LEU A 120 -9.68 -20.18 19.02
CA LEU A 120 -8.96 -21.41 18.68
C LEU A 120 -9.26 -22.54 19.68
N ASN A 121 -9.26 -22.21 20.98
CA ASN A 121 -9.57 -23.17 22.04
C ASN A 121 -11.02 -23.69 21.94
N ASN A 122 -11.96 -22.81 21.61
CA ASN A 122 -13.36 -23.19 21.36
C ASN A 122 -13.49 -24.05 20.08
N ALA A 123 -12.78 -23.72 19.01
CA ALA A 123 -12.73 -24.52 17.78
C ALA A 123 -12.18 -25.94 18.05
N CYS A 124 -11.10 -26.07 18.82
CA CYS A 124 -10.53 -27.36 19.23
C CYS A 124 -11.54 -28.20 20.02
N ARG A 125 -12.23 -27.59 21.00
CA ARG A 125 -13.28 -28.28 21.78
C ARG A 125 -14.42 -28.77 20.88
N LYS A 126 -14.85 -27.96 19.93
CA LYS A 126 -15.90 -28.32 18.97
C LYS A 126 -15.51 -29.48 18.08
N LEU A 127 -14.31 -29.44 17.49
CA LEU A 127 -13.83 -30.38 16.49
C LEU A 127 -13.33 -31.70 17.12
N TYR A 128 -12.57 -31.57 18.22
CA TYR A 128 -11.81 -32.73 18.78
C TYR A 128 -12.22 -33.11 20.18
N ARG A 129 -13.21 -32.46 20.78
CA ARG A 129 -13.66 -32.66 22.16
C ARG A 129 -12.57 -32.45 23.22
N SER A 130 -11.53 -31.72 22.86
CA SER A 130 -10.36 -31.40 23.68
C SER A 130 -9.96 -29.94 23.50
N ASN A 131 -9.39 -29.34 24.51
CA ASN A 131 -8.85 -27.99 24.41
C ASN A 131 -7.43 -28.00 23.81
N VAL A 132 -6.89 -26.81 23.51
CA VAL A 132 -5.56 -26.65 22.88
C VAL A 132 -4.47 -27.33 23.73
N GLN A 133 -4.47 -27.14 25.05
CA GLN A 133 -3.43 -27.68 25.93
C GLN A 133 -3.52 -29.22 26.04
N GLU A 134 -4.72 -29.76 26.07
CA GLU A 134 -4.93 -31.20 26.06
C GLU A 134 -4.44 -31.85 24.77
N LEU A 135 -4.72 -31.24 23.61
CA LEU A 135 -4.23 -31.69 22.31
C LEU A 135 -2.70 -31.62 22.24
N MET A 136 -2.08 -30.52 22.68
CA MET A 136 -0.62 -30.38 22.71
C MET A 136 0.02 -31.44 23.62
N SER A 137 -0.54 -31.65 24.82
CA SER A 137 -0.05 -32.65 25.78
C SER A 137 -0.17 -34.07 25.24
N ALA A 138 -1.12 -34.32 24.36
CA ALA A 138 -1.30 -35.61 23.67
C ALA A 138 -0.46 -35.73 22.38
N GLY A 139 0.42 -34.76 22.07
CA GLY A 139 1.22 -34.74 20.84
C GLY A 139 0.42 -34.43 19.56
N ARG A 140 -0.81 -33.93 19.70
CA ARG A 140 -1.73 -33.62 18.60
C ARG A 140 -1.62 -32.18 18.12
N TYR A 141 -0.40 -31.68 17.92
CA TYR A 141 -0.13 -30.28 17.47
C TYR A 141 -0.74 -29.98 16.11
N VAL A 142 -0.76 -30.92 15.18
CA VAL A 142 -1.34 -30.81 13.85
C VAL A 142 -2.85 -30.48 13.94
N ASP A 143 -3.57 -31.09 14.88
CA ASP A 143 -5.01 -30.81 15.06
C ASP A 143 -5.27 -29.39 15.53
N VAL A 144 -4.41 -28.83 16.36
CA VAL A 144 -4.48 -27.41 16.78
C VAL A 144 -4.29 -26.50 15.57
N VAL A 145 -3.29 -26.79 14.70
CA VAL A 145 -3.05 -26.00 13.50
C VAL A 145 -4.20 -26.12 12.50
N LYS A 146 -4.76 -27.31 12.30
CA LYS A 146 -5.94 -27.52 11.45
C LYS A 146 -7.14 -26.76 11.98
N ALA A 147 -7.40 -26.77 13.29
CA ALA A 147 -8.48 -25.96 13.88
C ALA A 147 -8.31 -24.45 13.64
N MET A 148 -7.08 -23.96 13.49
CA MET A 148 -6.82 -22.58 13.12
C MET A 148 -7.02 -22.32 11.62
N LEU A 149 -6.48 -23.19 10.76
CA LEU A 149 -6.37 -22.91 9.33
C LEU A 149 -7.61 -23.30 8.53
N GLU A 150 -8.25 -24.43 8.87
CA GLU A 150 -9.30 -25.06 8.05
C GLU A 150 -10.70 -24.43 8.28
N PRO A 151 -11.60 -24.51 7.28
CA PRO A 151 -12.95 -23.91 7.34
C PRO A 151 -13.81 -24.41 8.50
N GLU A 152 -13.62 -25.64 8.95
CA GLU A 152 -14.35 -26.23 10.08
C GLU A 152 -13.98 -25.61 11.43
N GLY A 153 -12.81 -24.96 11.49
CA GLY A 153 -12.29 -24.21 12.64
C GLY A 153 -12.41 -22.69 12.47
N LEU A 154 -11.27 -21.97 12.57
CA LEU A 154 -11.23 -20.51 12.41
C LEU A 154 -11.15 -20.04 10.96
N ASN A 155 -10.86 -20.93 10.02
CA ASN A 155 -10.72 -20.64 8.59
C ASN A 155 -9.61 -19.60 8.25
N TYR A 156 -8.61 -19.43 9.11
CA TYR A 156 -7.58 -18.40 8.96
C TYR A 156 -6.66 -18.62 7.75
N GLY A 157 -6.58 -19.85 7.25
CA GLY A 157 -5.81 -20.19 6.05
C GLY A 157 -6.40 -19.60 4.76
N PHE A 158 -7.68 -19.23 4.77
CA PHE A 158 -8.42 -18.76 3.59
C PHE A 158 -8.95 -17.34 3.72
N LEU A 159 -9.09 -16.82 4.93
CA LEU A 159 -9.55 -15.45 5.17
C LEU A 159 -8.47 -14.41 4.83
N PRO A 160 -8.85 -13.18 4.46
CA PRO A 160 -7.92 -12.07 4.32
C PRO A 160 -7.46 -11.56 5.69
N LYS A 161 -6.26 -10.99 5.77
CA LYS A 161 -5.70 -10.44 7.02
C LYS A 161 -6.65 -9.50 7.76
N ALA A 162 -7.44 -8.73 7.02
CA ALA A 162 -8.40 -7.77 7.56
C ALA A 162 -9.38 -8.35 8.60
N LEU A 163 -9.67 -9.65 8.49
CA LEU A 163 -10.70 -10.35 9.29
C LEU A 163 -10.12 -11.26 10.36
N LEU A 164 -8.79 -11.32 10.50
CA LEU A 164 -8.13 -12.14 11.52
C LEU A 164 -8.00 -11.33 12.83
N GLU A 165 -8.08 -12.00 13.95
CA GLU A 165 -7.89 -11.37 15.26
C GLU A 165 -6.41 -11.12 15.53
N PHE A 166 -5.99 -9.86 15.50
CA PHE A 166 -4.61 -9.45 15.68
C PHE A 166 -4.28 -9.07 17.12
N HIS A 167 -5.13 -8.28 17.77
CA HIS A 167 -4.79 -7.65 19.03
C HIS A 167 -5.81 -7.96 20.12
N LYS A 168 -5.32 -8.16 21.35
CA LYS A 168 -6.17 -8.20 22.55
C LYS A 168 -6.47 -6.79 23.02
N THR A 169 -7.74 -6.52 23.34
CA THR A 169 -8.12 -5.28 23.99
C THR A 169 -7.97 -5.38 25.52
N THR A 170 -7.94 -4.25 26.18
CA THR A 170 -7.95 -4.19 27.66
C THR A 170 -9.17 -4.87 28.28
N GLY A 171 -10.28 -4.99 27.53
CA GLY A 171 -11.49 -5.72 27.93
C GLY A 171 -11.46 -7.21 27.65
N GLY A 172 -10.36 -7.76 27.11
CA GLY A 172 -10.20 -9.17 26.80
C GLY A 172 -10.82 -9.62 25.48
N ASN A 173 -11.45 -8.72 24.73
CA ASN A 173 -11.93 -8.99 23.37
C ASN A 173 -10.75 -8.93 22.39
N ALA A 174 -10.91 -9.56 21.22
CA ALA A 174 -9.96 -9.46 20.13
C ALA A 174 -10.40 -8.41 19.11
N HIS A 175 -9.43 -7.68 18.53
CA HIS A 175 -9.62 -6.76 17.42
C HIS A 175 -8.98 -7.29 16.16
N THR A 176 -9.68 -7.09 15.05
CA THR A 176 -9.17 -7.34 13.70
C THR A 176 -8.48 -6.09 13.15
N PRO A 177 -7.59 -6.22 12.13
CA PRO A 177 -7.03 -5.07 11.42
C PRO A 177 -8.10 -4.12 10.87
N LEU A 178 -9.24 -4.63 10.41
CA LEU A 178 -10.34 -3.80 9.96
C LEU A 178 -10.82 -2.87 11.09
N GLU A 179 -11.01 -3.41 12.30
CA GLU A 179 -11.42 -2.62 13.47
C GLU A 179 -10.37 -1.57 13.86
N GLU A 180 -9.07 -1.93 13.80
CA GLU A 180 -7.98 -0.98 14.04
C GLU A 180 -8.03 0.17 13.02
N HIS A 181 -8.34 -0.11 11.75
CA HIS A 181 -8.51 0.94 10.73
C HIS A 181 -9.74 1.82 10.95
N LEU A 182 -10.83 1.30 11.54
CA LEU A 182 -11.98 2.12 11.95
C LEU A 182 -11.56 3.12 13.04
N GLU A 183 -10.88 2.67 14.07
CA GLU A 183 -10.41 3.53 15.16
C GLU A 183 -9.40 4.58 14.66
N GLU A 184 -8.42 4.18 13.85
CA GLU A 184 -7.49 5.12 13.21
C GLU A 184 -8.23 6.19 12.40
N GLY A 185 -9.21 5.80 11.59
CA GLY A 185 -10.03 6.72 10.81
C GLY A 185 -10.70 7.78 11.67
N ALA A 186 -11.27 7.40 12.80
CA ALA A 186 -11.90 8.35 13.76
C ALA A 186 -10.89 9.35 14.35
N GLN A 187 -9.62 8.94 14.50
CA GLN A 187 -8.61 9.76 15.18
C GLN A 187 -7.97 10.81 14.26
N TYR A 188 -7.84 10.56 12.95
CA TYR A 188 -7.16 11.49 12.05
C TYR A 188 -7.88 11.81 10.74
N ALA A 189 -8.87 11.02 10.33
CA ALA A 189 -9.56 11.21 9.04
C ALA A 189 -11.01 11.69 9.17
N ALA A 190 -11.48 12.03 10.37
CA ALA A 190 -12.81 12.61 10.56
C ALA A 190 -12.86 14.05 10.02
N ASP A 191 -13.93 14.38 9.29
CA ASP A 191 -14.20 15.75 8.84
C ASP A 191 -14.85 16.63 9.94
N LYS A 192 -15.16 17.89 9.60
CA LYS A 192 -15.82 18.85 10.52
C LYS A 192 -17.16 18.37 11.07
N ASN A 193 -17.85 17.47 10.36
CA ASN A 193 -19.13 16.90 10.74
C ASN A 193 -18.97 15.58 11.51
N ARG A 194 -17.76 15.26 11.89
CA ARG A 194 -17.41 13.98 12.53
C ARG A 194 -17.75 12.77 11.65
N LYS A 195 -17.74 12.95 10.31
CA LYS A 195 -17.88 11.87 9.35
C LYS A 195 -16.52 11.30 8.97
N VAL A 196 -16.41 9.98 8.94
CA VAL A 196 -15.21 9.23 8.57
C VAL A 196 -15.52 8.42 7.32
N ASN A 197 -14.85 8.73 6.20
CA ASN A 197 -14.98 7.93 4.99
C ASN A 197 -13.81 6.93 4.94
N LEU A 198 -14.14 5.66 4.79
CA LEU A 198 -13.20 4.55 4.65
C LEU A 198 -13.53 3.77 3.38
N HIS A 199 -12.51 3.45 2.63
CA HIS A 199 -12.64 2.60 1.45
C HIS A 199 -11.70 1.41 1.57
N PHE A 200 -12.25 0.18 1.46
CA PHE A 200 -11.47 -1.05 1.43
C PHE A 200 -11.51 -1.65 0.03
N THR A 201 -10.36 -2.04 -0.50
CA THR A 201 -10.36 -2.94 -1.65
C THR A 201 -10.38 -4.38 -1.15
N VAL A 202 -11.35 -5.15 -1.60
CA VAL A 202 -11.61 -6.51 -1.12
C VAL A 202 -11.63 -7.50 -2.28
N SER A 203 -11.39 -8.77 -2.01
CA SER A 203 -11.66 -9.82 -2.97
C SER A 203 -13.14 -10.21 -2.96
N PRO A 204 -13.74 -10.57 -4.12
CA PRO A 204 -15.16 -10.86 -4.23
C PRO A 204 -15.64 -11.92 -3.26
N GLU A 205 -14.82 -12.97 -3.06
CA GLU A 205 -15.11 -14.12 -2.21
C GLU A 205 -15.24 -13.79 -0.73
N HIS A 206 -14.69 -12.65 -0.27
CA HIS A 206 -14.69 -12.27 1.15
C HIS A 206 -15.54 -11.05 1.47
N LYS A 207 -16.16 -10.44 0.48
CA LYS A 207 -16.96 -9.22 0.65
C LYS A 207 -18.10 -9.38 1.66
N ALA A 208 -18.77 -10.55 1.64
CA ALA A 208 -19.85 -10.84 2.56
C ALA A 208 -19.40 -10.91 4.02
N GLU A 209 -18.19 -11.43 4.30
CA GLU A 209 -17.60 -11.49 5.63
C GLU A 209 -17.23 -10.08 6.14
N PHE A 210 -16.71 -9.21 5.25
CA PHE A 210 -16.49 -7.80 5.57
C PHE A 210 -17.80 -7.10 5.95
N GLU A 211 -18.85 -7.24 5.14
CA GLU A 211 -20.17 -6.66 5.39
C GLU A 211 -20.77 -7.13 6.71
N LYS A 212 -20.64 -8.42 7.01
CA LYS A 212 -21.10 -9.00 8.27
C LYS A 212 -20.38 -8.39 9.47
N LEU A 213 -19.04 -8.29 9.43
CA LEU A 213 -18.25 -7.70 10.50
C LEU A 213 -18.60 -6.23 10.70
N LEU A 214 -18.67 -5.46 9.61
CA LEU A 214 -19.02 -4.04 9.63
C LEU A 214 -20.42 -3.80 10.21
N THR A 215 -21.41 -4.62 9.84
CA THR A 215 -22.78 -4.51 10.36
C THR A 215 -22.82 -4.59 11.89
N VAL A 216 -21.98 -5.44 12.47
CA VAL A 216 -21.92 -5.59 13.95
C VAL A 216 -21.09 -4.49 14.59
N LYS A 217 -19.97 -4.11 13.99
CA LYS A 217 -18.96 -3.26 14.63
C LYS A 217 -19.20 -1.76 14.44
N LEU A 218 -19.72 -1.31 13.30
CA LEU A 218 -19.91 0.12 13.03
C LEU A 218 -20.75 0.84 14.12
N PRO A 219 -21.91 0.33 14.56
CA PRO A 219 -22.69 1.02 15.60
C PRO A 219 -21.90 1.20 16.90
N ILE A 220 -21.05 0.23 17.24
CA ILE A 220 -20.23 0.27 18.46
C ILE A 220 -19.18 1.37 18.34
N TYR A 221 -18.42 1.39 17.22
CA TYR A 221 -17.36 2.37 16.99
C TYR A 221 -17.92 3.78 16.78
N GLU A 222 -19.09 3.93 16.15
CA GLU A 222 -19.78 5.22 16.05
C GLU A 222 -20.11 5.80 17.44
N GLN A 223 -20.59 4.95 18.33
CA GLN A 223 -20.90 5.37 19.70
C GLN A 223 -19.62 5.70 20.50
N VAL A 224 -18.60 4.83 20.42
CA VAL A 224 -17.34 5.00 21.18
C VAL A 224 -16.61 6.27 20.77
N TRP A 225 -16.51 6.53 19.45
CA TRP A 225 -15.73 7.64 18.90
C TRP A 225 -16.56 8.91 18.65
N GLY A 226 -17.87 8.85 18.76
CA GLY A 226 -18.77 9.99 18.46
C GLY A 226 -18.63 10.45 17.00
N VAL A 227 -18.53 9.51 16.06
CA VAL A 227 -18.38 9.75 14.62
C VAL A 227 -19.50 9.03 13.84
N LYS A 228 -19.61 9.35 12.55
CA LYS A 228 -20.41 8.58 11.59
C LYS A 228 -19.49 7.99 10.51
N TYR A 229 -19.52 6.68 10.38
CA TYR A 229 -18.74 6.01 9.34
C TYR A 229 -19.52 5.90 8.02
N ASN A 230 -18.82 6.18 6.93
CA ASN A 230 -19.24 5.85 5.58
C ASN A 230 -18.18 4.87 5.02
N VAL A 231 -18.47 3.57 5.14
CA VAL A 231 -17.55 2.53 4.66
C VAL A 231 -18.02 2.06 3.29
N THR A 232 -17.12 2.10 2.33
CA THR A 232 -17.33 1.61 0.96
C THR A 232 -16.31 0.54 0.63
N MET A 233 -16.65 -0.32 -0.31
CA MET A 233 -15.77 -1.39 -0.78
C MET A 233 -15.76 -1.43 -2.29
N SER A 234 -14.59 -1.75 -2.87
CA SER A 234 -14.46 -2.09 -4.29
C SER A 234 -13.61 -3.34 -4.47
N GLU A 235 -13.76 -3.97 -5.61
CA GLU A 235 -12.99 -5.12 -6.02
C GLU A 235 -11.96 -4.66 -7.06
N GLN A 236 -10.82 -5.35 -7.16
CA GLN A 236 -9.90 -5.14 -8.26
C GLN A 236 -10.62 -5.42 -9.58
N LYS A 237 -10.50 -4.53 -10.54
CA LYS A 237 -11.18 -4.68 -11.82
C LYS A 237 -10.58 -5.82 -12.65
N SER A 238 -11.41 -6.68 -13.21
CA SER A 238 -10.97 -7.78 -14.10
C SER A 238 -10.25 -7.28 -15.36
N SER A 239 -10.52 -6.04 -15.78
CA SER A 239 -9.81 -5.38 -16.89
C SER A 239 -8.34 -5.08 -16.60
N THR A 240 -7.93 -5.12 -15.33
CA THR A 240 -6.53 -4.95 -14.91
C THR A 240 -5.76 -6.26 -14.80
N ASP A 241 -6.42 -7.41 -14.98
CA ASP A 241 -5.75 -8.70 -14.99
C ASP A 241 -4.78 -8.78 -16.17
N THR A 242 -3.64 -9.44 -15.97
CA THR A 242 -2.62 -9.60 -17.00
C THR A 242 -2.54 -11.05 -17.48
N ILE A 243 -2.25 -11.21 -18.78
CA ILE A 243 -2.08 -12.55 -19.36
C ILE A 243 -0.86 -13.25 -18.75
N ALA A 244 -0.99 -14.54 -18.44
CA ALA A 244 0.14 -15.38 -18.09
C ALA A 244 0.72 -16.06 -19.32
N VAL A 245 2.05 -16.26 -19.33
CA VAL A 245 2.74 -16.91 -20.45
C VAL A 245 3.61 -18.06 -19.96
N ASN A 246 3.86 -19.00 -20.86
CA ASN A 246 4.86 -20.06 -20.69
C ASN A 246 6.28 -19.45 -20.64
N MET A 247 7.28 -20.26 -20.33
CA MET A 247 8.66 -19.83 -20.25
C MET A 247 9.21 -19.31 -21.60
N ASP A 248 8.62 -19.74 -22.71
CA ASP A 248 8.95 -19.31 -24.09
C ASP A 248 8.16 -18.07 -24.55
N ASN A 249 7.43 -17.41 -23.66
CA ASN A 249 6.57 -16.24 -23.91
C ASN A 249 5.27 -16.54 -24.70
N THR A 250 4.96 -17.79 -25.00
CA THR A 250 3.65 -18.11 -25.57
C THR A 250 2.55 -18.02 -24.51
N PRO A 251 1.32 -17.55 -24.84
CA PRO A 251 0.22 -17.49 -23.89
C PRO A 251 -0.05 -18.84 -23.22
N TYR A 252 -0.11 -18.84 -21.87
CA TYR A 252 -0.47 -20.06 -21.14
C TYR A 252 -1.97 -20.31 -21.28
N ARG A 253 -2.32 -21.59 -21.50
CA ARG A 253 -3.71 -22.04 -21.59
C ARG A 253 -4.05 -23.03 -20.49
N GLU A 254 -5.22 -22.86 -19.89
CA GLU A 254 -5.80 -23.83 -18.99
C GLU A 254 -6.20 -25.13 -19.74
N PRO A 255 -6.44 -26.24 -19.04
CA PRO A 255 -6.83 -27.51 -19.69
C PRO A 255 -8.09 -27.43 -20.57
N ASN A 256 -8.99 -26.46 -20.30
CA ASN A 256 -10.17 -26.18 -21.13
C ASN A 256 -9.87 -25.34 -22.38
N GLY A 257 -8.59 -24.97 -22.61
CA GLY A 257 -8.14 -24.16 -23.73
C GLY A 257 -8.21 -22.65 -23.55
N GLU A 258 -8.81 -22.16 -22.45
CA GLU A 258 -8.90 -20.73 -22.14
C GLU A 258 -7.53 -20.13 -21.75
N LEU A 259 -7.36 -18.84 -22.08
CA LEU A 259 -6.19 -18.08 -21.63
C LEU A 259 -6.18 -17.91 -20.10
N LEU A 260 -5.02 -18.09 -19.49
CA LEU A 260 -4.85 -17.83 -18.07
C LEU A 260 -4.56 -16.33 -17.85
N PHE A 261 -5.38 -15.71 -17.00
CA PHE A 261 -5.13 -14.36 -16.49
C PHE A 261 -4.77 -14.39 -15.00
N ARG A 262 -3.96 -13.44 -14.60
CA ARG A 262 -3.52 -13.29 -13.21
C ARG A 262 -3.77 -11.86 -12.74
N PRO A 263 -4.13 -11.67 -11.46
CA PRO A 263 -4.15 -10.32 -10.86
C PRO A 263 -2.77 -9.65 -11.05
N ALA A 264 -2.81 -8.40 -11.48
CA ALA A 264 -1.61 -7.63 -11.86
C ALA A 264 -0.86 -7.00 -10.66
N GLY A 265 -1.09 -7.49 -9.45
CA GLY A 265 -0.50 -6.93 -8.23
C GLY A 265 -1.23 -5.66 -7.75
N HIS A 266 -0.63 -4.95 -6.78
CA HIS A 266 -1.25 -3.76 -6.20
C HIS A 266 -1.30 -2.54 -7.15
N GLY A 267 -0.57 -2.58 -8.26
CA GLY A 267 -0.64 -1.55 -9.31
C GLY A 267 -2.03 -1.43 -9.95
N ALA A 268 -2.76 -2.54 -10.05
CA ALA A 268 -4.16 -2.54 -10.51
C ALA A 268 -5.07 -1.60 -9.71
N LEU A 269 -4.74 -1.35 -8.44
CA LEU A 269 -5.54 -0.53 -7.54
C LEU A 269 -5.52 0.97 -7.86
N ILE A 270 -4.68 1.42 -8.80
CA ILE A 270 -4.75 2.80 -9.30
C ILE A 270 -6.13 3.10 -9.90
N GLU A 271 -6.76 2.13 -10.55
CA GLU A 271 -8.13 2.25 -11.07
C GLU A 271 -9.15 2.46 -9.95
N ASN A 272 -9.01 1.73 -8.83
CA ASN A 272 -9.87 1.87 -7.67
C ASN A 272 -9.67 3.24 -6.98
N LEU A 273 -8.42 3.69 -6.87
CA LEU A 273 -8.08 5.00 -6.31
C LEU A 273 -8.59 6.12 -7.21
N ASN A 274 -8.48 5.97 -8.53
CA ASN A 274 -8.95 6.93 -9.52
C ASN A 274 -10.48 7.16 -9.47
N GLU A 275 -11.24 6.23 -8.96
CA GLU A 275 -12.69 6.38 -8.76
C GLU A 275 -13.06 7.19 -7.51
N ARG A 276 -12.09 7.48 -6.62
CA ARG A 276 -12.37 8.21 -5.38
C ARG A 276 -12.53 9.71 -5.67
N ASP A 277 -13.50 10.33 -5.00
CA ASP A 277 -13.75 11.79 -5.12
C ASP A 277 -13.46 12.50 -3.80
N ALA A 278 -12.35 12.17 -3.18
CA ALA A 278 -11.86 12.88 -2.01
C ALA A 278 -10.73 13.85 -2.40
N ALA A 279 -10.63 14.98 -1.70
CA ALA A 279 -9.51 15.89 -1.86
C ALA A 279 -8.24 15.29 -1.25
N VAL A 280 -8.36 14.73 -0.04
CA VAL A 280 -7.26 14.07 0.67
C VAL A 280 -7.57 12.60 0.89
N VAL A 281 -6.64 11.73 0.52
CA VAL A 281 -6.73 10.28 0.71
C VAL A 281 -5.52 9.77 1.47
N PHE A 282 -5.77 9.17 2.63
CA PHE A 282 -4.76 8.39 3.37
C PHE A 282 -4.68 6.99 2.80
N ILE A 283 -3.48 6.51 2.48
CA ILE A 283 -3.25 5.13 2.02
C ILE A 283 -2.38 4.42 3.07
N LYS A 284 -2.82 3.25 3.51
CA LYS A 284 -2.08 2.42 4.47
C LYS A 284 -2.44 0.96 4.26
N ASN A 285 -1.46 0.06 4.36
CA ASN A 285 -1.70 -1.38 4.26
C ASN A 285 -2.53 -1.88 5.43
N ILE A 286 -3.39 -2.86 5.16
CA ILE A 286 -4.33 -3.45 6.12
C ILE A 286 -3.63 -4.02 7.36
N ASP A 287 -2.44 -4.56 7.23
CA ASP A 287 -1.71 -5.26 8.28
C ASP A 287 -0.71 -4.39 9.06
N ASN A 288 -0.54 -3.11 8.68
CA ASN A 288 0.30 -2.18 9.43
C ASN A 288 -0.54 -1.46 10.50
N VAL A 289 -0.88 -2.15 11.55
CA VAL A 289 -1.74 -1.67 12.64
C VAL A 289 -1.17 -2.06 14.00
N VAL A 290 -1.54 -1.29 15.03
CA VAL A 290 -1.14 -1.53 16.42
C VAL A 290 -2.35 -1.42 17.35
N PRO A 291 -2.34 -2.09 18.52
CA PRO A 291 -3.38 -1.92 19.52
C PRO A 291 -3.41 -0.47 20.04
N SER A 292 -4.55 -0.08 20.60
CA SER A 292 -4.85 1.30 21.00
C SER A 292 -3.77 1.96 21.86
N LYS A 293 -3.08 1.19 22.74
CA LYS A 293 -2.02 1.70 23.62
C LYS A 293 -0.79 2.24 22.91
N PHE A 294 -0.52 1.80 21.66
CA PHE A 294 0.61 2.25 20.84
C PHE A 294 0.21 3.20 19.73
N ARG A 295 -1.08 3.47 19.52
CA ARG A 295 -1.62 4.21 18.38
C ARG A 295 -1.34 5.73 18.43
N ALA A 296 -1.02 6.29 19.58
CA ALA A 296 -0.81 7.73 19.73
C ALA A 296 0.27 8.29 18.78
N THR A 297 1.40 7.59 18.64
CA THR A 297 2.49 7.96 17.72
C THR A 297 2.01 7.89 16.28
N THR A 298 1.37 6.80 15.85
CA THR A 298 0.81 6.65 14.51
C THR A 298 -0.17 7.78 14.18
N THR A 299 -1.13 8.05 15.07
CA THR A 299 -2.11 9.12 14.90
C THR A 299 -1.45 10.50 14.77
N LYS A 300 -0.46 10.79 15.60
CA LYS A 300 0.29 12.05 15.55
C LYS A 300 0.97 12.22 14.18
N TYR A 301 1.74 11.23 13.74
CA TYR A 301 2.50 11.35 12.50
C TYR A 301 1.64 11.25 11.24
N LYS A 302 0.49 10.57 11.28
CA LYS A 302 -0.53 10.68 10.22
C LYS A 302 -1.03 12.11 10.06
N ARG A 303 -1.25 12.83 11.16
CA ARG A 303 -1.64 14.24 11.13
C ARG A 303 -0.50 15.15 10.68
N VAL A 304 0.75 14.80 10.99
CA VAL A 304 1.93 15.55 10.53
C VAL A 304 2.07 15.49 9.02
N ILE A 305 2.10 14.28 8.44
CA ILE A 305 2.26 14.14 6.98
C ILE A 305 1.05 14.72 6.21
N ALA A 306 -0.15 14.64 6.78
CA ALA A 306 -1.34 15.26 6.19
C ALA A 306 -1.33 16.79 6.29
N GLY A 307 -0.85 17.36 7.39
CA GLY A 307 -0.68 18.79 7.56
C GLY A 307 0.34 19.34 6.58
N TYR A 308 1.47 18.69 6.42
CA TYR A 308 2.48 19.08 5.44
C TYR A 308 1.96 18.97 4.00
N LEU A 309 1.19 17.92 3.68
CA LEU A 309 0.53 17.79 2.39
C LEU A 309 -0.34 19.01 2.05
N VAL A 310 -1.18 19.44 2.98
CA VAL A 310 -2.11 20.58 2.71
C VAL A 310 -1.40 21.91 2.63
N GLU A 311 -0.28 22.10 3.32
CA GLU A 311 0.59 23.26 3.19
C GLU A 311 1.26 23.31 1.80
N ILE A 312 1.82 22.17 1.34
CA ILE A 312 2.39 22.05 -0.01
C ILE A 312 1.31 22.33 -1.06
N GLN A 313 0.14 21.73 -0.92
CA GLN A 313 -0.96 21.92 -1.86
C GLN A 313 -1.40 23.40 -1.95
N ALA A 314 -1.53 24.08 -0.82
CA ALA A 314 -1.89 25.49 -0.80
C ALA A 314 -0.83 26.38 -1.50
N LYS A 315 0.46 26.08 -1.29
CA LYS A 315 1.57 26.77 -1.92
C LYS A 315 1.60 26.52 -3.43
N VAL A 316 1.46 25.27 -3.85
CA VAL A 316 1.39 24.86 -5.27
C VAL A 316 0.20 25.52 -5.96
N ALA A 317 -0.97 25.49 -5.34
CA ALA A 317 -2.17 26.12 -5.88
C ALA A 317 -2.00 27.63 -6.10
N ALA A 318 -1.40 28.33 -5.14
CA ALA A 318 -1.13 29.77 -5.26
C ALA A 318 -0.15 30.09 -6.42
N MET A 319 0.89 29.27 -6.60
CA MET A 319 1.83 29.41 -7.72
C MET A 319 1.13 29.19 -9.07
N LEU A 320 0.33 28.12 -9.19
CA LEU A 320 -0.41 27.81 -10.42
C LEU A 320 -1.45 28.87 -10.77
N GLN A 321 -2.18 29.40 -9.78
CA GLN A 321 -3.12 30.51 -9.97
C GLN A 321 -2.42 31.76 -10.51
N LYS A 322 -1.23 32.08 -10.00
CA LYS A 322 -0.44 33.21 -10.46
C LYS A 322 0.08 33.01 -11.88
N ILE A 323 0.55 31.82 -12.21
CA ILE A 323 0.96 31.47 -13.58
C ILE A 323 -0.22 31.58 -14.54
N GLU A 324 -1.39 31.09 -14.15
CA GLU A 324 -2.62 31.15 -14.98
C GLU A 324 -3.07 32.61 -15.24
N ALA A 325 -2.87 33.48 -14.27
CA ALA A 325 -3.17 34.93 -14.43
C ALA A 325 -2.19 35.65 -15.37
N GLY A 326 -1.06 35.03 -15.73
CA GLY A 326 -0.04 35.64 -16.59
C GLY A 326 0.74 36.77 -15.91
N GLU A 327 0.76 36.82 -14.59
CA GLU A 327 1.30 37.93 -13.79
C GLU A 327 2.67 37.61 -13.14
N CYS A 328 3.38 36.59 -13.62
CA CYS A 328 4.66 36.16 -13.01
C CYS A 328 5.81 37.05 -13.52
N THR A 329 6.51 37.69 -12.60
CA THR A 329 7.80 38.33 -12.86
C THR A 329 8.91 37.25 -12.95
N GLU A 330 10.06 37.63 -13.53
CA GLU A 330 11.24 36.76 -13.59
C GLU A 330 11.71 36.33 -12.19
N GLU A 331 11.70 37.26 -11.21
CA GLU A 331 12.07 36.94 -9.82
C GLU A 331 11.12 35.91 -9.18
N GLU A 332 9.85 36.01 -9.49
CA GLU A 332 8.85 35.04 -9.00
C GLU A 332 8.99 33.67 -9.64
N LEU A 333 9.29 33.62 -10.95
CA LEU A 333 9.59 32.34 -11.63
C LEU A 333 10.83 31.69 -11.02
N LYS A 334 11.89 32.48 -10.73
CA LYS A 334 13.09 31.98 -10.02
C LYS A 334 12.76 31.46 -8.61
N SER A 335 11.89 32.15 -7.88
CA SER A 335 11.43 31.73 -6.55
C SER A 335 10.60 30.41 -6.63
N MET A 336 9.76 30.27 -7.65
CA MET A 336 8.98 29.05 -7.89
C MET A 336 9.91 27.88 -8.28
N LEU A 337 10.92 28.13 -9.12
CA LEU A 337 11.93 27.13 -9.45
C LEU A 337 12.71 26.69 -8.20
N ALA A 338 13.13 27.63 -7.37
CA ALA A 338 13.79 27.32 -6.11
C ALA A 338 12.92 26.49 -5.16
N TYR A 339 11.60 26.69 -5.17
CA TYR A 339 10.66 25.86 -4.42
C TYR A 339 10.58 24.44 -4.98
N LEU A 340 10.51 24.28 -6.31
CA LEU A 340 10.58 22.97 -6.96
C LEU A 340 11.83 22.20 -6.57
N GLU A 341 13.00 22.86 -6.61
CA GLU A 341 14.29 22.22 -6.36
C GLU A 341 14.53 21.94 -4.87
N ASN A 342 14.31 22.94 -4.00
CA ASN A 342 14.73 22.84 -2.58
C ASN A 342 13.65 22.21 -1.68
N VAL A 343 12.35 22.28 -2.03
CA VAL A 343 11.25 21.77 -1.22
C VAL A 343 10.70 20.48 -1.81
N LEU A 344 10.46 20.46 -3.13
CA LEU A 344 9.88 19.31 -3.80
C LEU A 344 10.96 18.34 -4.35
N SER A 345 12.24 18.75 -4.31
CA SER A 345 13.39 17.99 -4.82
C SER A 345 13.21 17.55 -6.28
N ILE A 346 12.57 18.38 -7.11
CA ILE A 346 12.39 18.18 -8.55
C ILE A 346 13.45 19.02 -9.27
N HIS A 347 14.35 18.35 -9.99
CA HIS A 347 15.50 18.99 -10.61
C HIS A 347 15.56 18.73 -12.11
N SER A 348 16.13 19.71 -12.84
CA SER A 348 16.47 19.58 -14.25
C SER A 348 17.75 20.35 -14.56
N GLU A 349 18.66 19.72 -15.28
CA GLU A 349 19.88 20.39 -15.76
C GLU A 349 19.59 21.47 -16.83
N LYS A 350 18.41 21.41 -17.44
CA LYS A 350 18.03 22.29 -18.56
C LYS A 350 17.46 23.64 -18.10
N THR A 351 17.12 23.83 -16.86
CA THR A 351 16.44 25.06 -16.37
C THR A 351 17.30 26.31 -16.53
N ALA A 352 18.63 26.18 -16.46
CA ALA A 352 19.57 27.29 -16.66
C ALA A 352 19.56 27.86 -18.09
N GLU A 353 19.10 27.09 -19.08
CA GLU A 353 19.05 27.47 -20.50
C GLU A 353 17.65 27.96 -20.94
N MET A 354 16.64 27.88 -20.05
CA MET A 354 15.26 28.27 -20.33
C MET A 354 15.07 29.76 -20.27
N ASP A 355 14.39 30.32 -21.25
CA ASP A 355 13.81 31.65 -21.12
C ASP A 355 12.60 31.66 -20.18
N ASN A 356 12.05 32.86 -19.90
CA ASN A 356 10.96 33.00 -18.94
C ASN A 356 9.67 32.27 -19.39
N GLU A 357 9.38 32.17 -20.66
CA GLU A 357 8.20 31.47 -21.19
C GLU A 357 8.38 29.93 -21.03
N GLN A 358 9.53 29.43 -21.40
CA GLN A 358 9.90 28.03 -21.22
C GLN A 358 9.94 27.62 -19.75
N LEU A 359 10.51 28.47 -18.89
CA LEU A 359 10.56 28.25 -17.45
C LEU A 359 9.16 28.25 -16.83
N CYS A 360 8.30 29.16 -17.23
CA CYS A 360 6.90 29.21 -16.80
C CYS A 360 6.14 27.95 -17.19
N ALA A 361 6.28 27.50 -18.44
CA ALA A 361 5.67 26.27 -18.93
C ALA A 361 6.21 25.01 -18.18
N TYR A 362 7.51 24.94 -17.94
CA TYR A 362 8.15 23.88 -17.16
C TYR A 362 7.61 23.83 -15.72
N ILE A 363 7.59 24.96 -15.01
CA ILE A 363 7.08 25.04 -13.63
C ILE A 363 5.62 24.61 -13.59
N LYS A 364 4.78 25.13 -14.50
CA LYS A 364 3.36 24.74 -14.60
C LYS A 364 3.20 23.24 -14.79
N ALA A 365 3.96 22.62 -15.69
CA ALA A 365 3.89 21.19 -15.97
C ALA A 365 4.33 20.34 -14.77
N LYS A 366 5.30 20.81 -13.97
CA LYS A 366 5.78 20.08 -12.78
C LYS A 366 4.90 20.27 -11.54
N LEU A 367 4.16 21.40 -11.45
CA LEU A 367 3.29 21.68 -10.31
C LEU A 367 1.85 21.18 -10.50
N ASN A 368 1.33 21.11 -11.75
CA ASN A 368 -0.06 20.66 -11.98
C ASN A 368 -0.17 19.13 -12.02
N ARG A 369 0.05 18.50 -10.89
CA ARG A 369 0.09 17.05 -10.69
C ARG A 369 -0.53 16.66 -9.36
N PRO A 370 -1.00 15.40 -9.20
CA PRO A 370 -1.33 14.87 -7.89
C PRO A 370 -0.13 14.99 -6.94
N ILE A 371 -0.41 15.18 -5.66
CA ILE A 371 0.63 15.35 -4.63
C ILE A 371 0.54 14.21 -3.63
N ARG A 372 1.68 13.66 -3.21
CA ARG A 372 1.73 12.73 -2.07
C ARG A 372 2.85 13.11 -1.11
N VAL A 373 2.57 12.95 0.17
CA VAL A 373 3.57 12.96 1.23
C VAL A 373 3.67 11.54 1.78
N CYS A 374 4.88 11.00 1.78
CA CYS A 374 5.16 9.63 2.20
C CYS A 374 5.94 9.65 3.50
N GLY A 375 5.42 9.01 4.54
CA GLY A 375 6.19 8.68 5.72
C GLY A 375 7.28 7.67 5.36
N VAL A 376 8.52 7.92 5.74
CA VAL A 376 9.62 6.98 5.62
C VAL A 376 10.24 6.73 6.98
N VAL A 377 10.63 5.50 7.25
CA VAL A 377 11.24 5.07 8.51
C VAL A 377 12.68 4.67 8.29
N LYS A 378 13.50 4.69 9.35
CA LYS A 378 14.84 4.13 9.29
C LYS A 378 14.77 2.66 8.86
N ASN A 379 15.68 2.27 7.97
CA ASN A 379 15.75 0.90 7.48
C ASN A 379 16.49 0.03 8.51
N GLU A 380 15.79 -0.97 9.03
CA GLU A 380 16.35 -1.96 9.98
C GLU A 380 16.53 -3.33 9.33
N GLY A 381 16.55 -3.40 7.99
CA GLY A 381 16.72 -4.64 7.21
C GLY A 381 15.41 -5.15 6.58
N GLU A 382 14.38 -4.35 6.57
CA GLU A 382 13.11 -4.71 5.93
C GLU A 382 13.24 -4.75 4.39
N PRO A 383 12.72 -5.82 3.73
CA PRO A 383 12.64 -5.86 2.28
C PRO A 383 11.48 -5.00 1.78
N GLY A 384 11.68 -4.28 0.68
CA GLY A 384 10.64 -3.49 0.03
C GLY A 384 11.18 -2.23 -0.65
N GLY A 385 10.27 -1.28 -0.90
CA GLY A 385 10.62 -0.04 -1.59
C GLY A 385 11.38 0.95 -0.71
N GLY A 386 12.40 1.59 -1.30
CA GLY A 386 13.16 2.67 -0.69
C GLY A 386 12.85 4.02 -1.33
N PRO A 387 13.15 5.13 -0.63
CA PRO A 387 13.05 6.48 -1.17
C PRO A 387 14.33 6.84 -1.96
N TYR A 388 14.15 7.24 -3.22
CA TYR A 388 15.23 7.61 -4.13
C TYR A 388 14.93 8.94 -4.83
N LEU A 389 15.97 9.60 -5.32
CA LEU A 389 15.91 10.61 -6.35
C LEU A 389 16.20 9.90 -7.68
N ALA A 390 15.16 9.65 -8.48
CA ALA A 390 15.26 8.86 -9.70
C ALA A 390 14.97 9.70 -10.94
N TYR A 391 15.62 9.36 -12.06
CA TYR A 391 15.40 10.03 -13.33
C TYR A 391 14.03 9.69 -13.91
N ASN A 392 13.38 10.72 -14.43
CA ASN A 392 12.11 10.63 -15.15
C ASN A 392 12.36 10.53 -16.66
N PRO A 393 11.39 10.08 -17.47
CA PRO A 393 11.52 9.99 -18.92
C PRO A 393 11.88 11.31 -19.63
N ASP A 394 11.51 12.46 -19.04
CA ASP A 394 11.81 13.79 -19.58
C ASP A 394 13.22 14.31 -19.23
N GLY A 395 14.03 13.50 -18.55
CA GLY A 395 15.40 13.83 -18.13
C GLY A 395 15.50 14.64 -16.85
N THR A 396 14.39 14.94 -16.20
CA THR A 396 14.40 15.49 -14.82
C THR A 396 14.65 14.36 -13.84
N TYR A 397 14.98 14.67 -12.57
CA TYR A 397 14.93 13.69 -11.49
C TYR A 397 14.14 14.21 -10.30
N SER A 398 13.49 13.31 -9.60
CA SER A 398 12.56 13.63 -8.51
C SER A 398 12.45 12.49 -7.50
N PRO A 399 11.85 12.76 -6.31
CA PRO A 399 11.60 11.72 -5.31
C PRO A 399 10.66 10.64 -5.83
N GLN A 400 11.10 9.38 -5.75
CA GLN A 400 10.32 8.20 -6.14
C GLN A 400 10.57 7.05 -5.17
N ILE A 401 9.58 6.15 -5.04
CA ILE A 401 9.70 4.90 -4.29
C ILE A 401 10.03 3.80 -5.29
N LEU A 402 11.20 3.17 -5.15
CA LEU A 402 11.65 2.07 -6.00
C LEU A 402 11.84 0.80 -5.20
N GLU A 403 11.47 -0.33 -5.81
CA GLU A 403 11.78 -1.66 -5.28
C GLU A 403 13.13 -2.14 -5.84
N SER A 404 13.82 -3.00 -5.10
CA SER A 404 15.13 -3.54 -5.50
C SER A 404 15.10 -4.23 -6.87
N ALA A 405 13.99 -4.85 -7.26
CA ALA A 405 13.80 -5.49 -8.56
C ALA A 405 13.79 -4.50 -9.75
N GLN A 406 13.59 -3.21 -9.50
CA GLN A 406 13.58 -2.15 -10.52
C GLN A 406 14.99 -1.55 -10.73
N ILE A 407 15.97 -1.97 -9.94
CA ILE A 407 17.35 -1.48 -9.96
C ILE A 407 18.24 -2.55 -10.58
N ASP A 408 19.15 -2.15 -11.48
CA ASP A 408 20.06 -3.07 -12.14
C ASP A 408 21.07 -3.68 -11.15
N SER A 409 20.83 -4.91 -10.76
CA SER A 409 21.71 -5.66 -9.85
C SER A 409 23.04 -6.06 -10.50
N SER A 410 23.19 -5.95 -11.82
CA SER A 410 24.44 -6.18 -12.54
C SER A 410 25.33 -4.95 -12.58
N ASN A 411 24.80 -3.76 -12.23
CA ASN A 411 25.53 -2.50 -12.15
C ASN A 411 26.06 -2.27 -10.71
N PRO A 412 27.37 -2.37 -10.46
CA PRO A 412 27.94 -2.20 -9.13
C PRO A 412 27.65 -0.84 -8.49
N ASP A 413 27.59 0.25 -9.30
CA ASP A 413 27.33 1.60 -8.79
C ASP A 413 25.87 1.73 -8.33
N ALA A 414 24.92 1.17 -9.09
CA ALA A 414 23.51 1.13 -8.72
C ALA A 414 23.29 0.31 -7.43
N VAL A 415 23.98 -0.83 -7.31
CA VAL A 415 23.93 -1.67 -6.10
C VAL A 415 24.54 -0.95 -4.89
N ALA A 416 25.68 -0.23 -5.08
CA ALA A 416 26.28 0.56 -4.02
C ALA A 416 25.36 1.69 -3.56
N LEU A 417 24.70 2.40 -4.49
CA LEU A 417 23.68 3.40 -4.15
C LEU A 417 22.52 2.75 -3.37
N MET A 418 21.97 1.66 -3.84
CA MET A 418 20.87 0.97 -3.15
C MET A 418 21.24 0.58 -1.72
N ASN A 419 22.46 0.03 -1.53
CA ASN A 419 22.95 -0.40 -0.21
C ASN A 419 23.27 0.78 0.74
N SER A 420 23.42 1.99 0.22
CA SER A 420 23.61 3.20 1.02
C SER A 420 22.29 3.77 1.57
N GLY A 421 21.16 3.18 1.21
CA GLY A 421 19.83 3.60 1.65
C GLY A 421 19.67 3.54 3.17
N THR A 422 19.28 4.67 3.76
CA THR A 422 19.11 4.81 5.22
C THR A 422 17.66 4.66 5.65
N HIS A 423 16.72 4.75 4.71
CA HIS A 423 15.29 4.74 4.98
C HIS A 423 14.55 3.74 4.09
N PHE A 424 13.38 3.38 4.53
CA PHE A 424 12.47 2.43 3.92
C PHE A 424 11.06 3.05 3.83
N ASN A 425 10.28 2.67 2.81
CA ASN A 425 8.89 3.08 2.65
C ASN A 425 7.93 2.04 3.28
N PRO A 426 7.30 2.37 4.42
CA PRO A 426 6.34 1.48 5.08
C PRO A 426 4.95 1.44 4.44
N VAL A 427 4.76 2.10 3.29
CA VAL A 427 3.44 2.36 2.68
C VAL A 427 2.53 3.14 3.64
N ASP A 428 3.03 4.31 4.05
CA ASP A 428 2.33 5.27 4.88
C ASP A 428 2.23 6.60 4.11
N LEU A 429 1.16 6.74 3.33
CA LEU A 429 1.00 7.82 2.36
C LEU A 429 -0.21 8.67 2.69
N VAL A 430 -0.12 9.96 2.35
CA VAL A 430 -1.27 10.84 2.23
C VAL A 430 -1.20 11.59 0.90
N CYS A 431 -2.33 11.61 0.17
CA CYS A 431 -2.39 12.08 -1.21
C CYS A 431 -3.40 13.22 -1.35
N TYR A 432 -3.11 14.19 -2.23
CA TYR A 432 -4.07 15.20 -2.67
C TYR A 432 -4.39 14.96 -4.14
N LEU A 433 -5.66 14.65 -4.45
CA LEU A 433 -6.08 14.11 -5.75
C LEU A 433 -6.79 15.13 -6.65
N LYS A 434 -6.84 16.39 -6.26
CA LYS A 434 -7.49 17.45 -7.02
C LYS A 434 -6.50 18.52 -7.43
N ASP A 435 -6.75 19.14 -8.58
CA ASP A 435 -5.96 20.26 -9.06
C ASP A 435 -6.23 21.55 -8.26
N TYR A 436 -5.57 22.65 -8.63
CA TYR A 436 -5.73 23.95 -7.98
C TYR A 436 -7.10 24.62 -8.22
N LYS A 437 -7.91 24.11 -9.17
CA LYS A 437 -9.30 24.53 -9.44
C LYS A 437 -10.30 23.67 -8.65
N GLY A 438 -9.85 22.58 -8.03
CA GLY A 438 -10.66 21.61 -7.31
C GLY A 438 -11.20 20.47 -8.18
N GLU A 439 -10.76 20.40 -9.44
CA GLU A 439 -11.10 19.33 -10.35
C GLU A 439 -10.26 18.07 -10.05
N LYS A 440 -10.84 16.91 -10.29
CA LYS A 440 -10.18 15.64 -10.03
C LYS A 440 -9.20 15.32 -11.16
N PHE A 441 -7.97 14.91 -10.81
CA PHE A 441 -7.03 14.34 -11.77
C PHE A 441 -7.50 12.96 -12.28
N ASP A 442 -7.24 12.64 -13.56
CA ASP A 442 -7.21 11.25 -14.00
C ASP A 442 -5.84 10.66 -13.64
N LEU A 443 -5.79 9.89 -12.56
CA LEU A 443 -4.54 9.38 -12.00
C LEU A 443 -3.78 8.46 -12.96
N LYS A 444 -4.44 7.91 -13.97
CA LYS A 444 -3.83 7.02 -14.97
C LYS A 444 -2.88 7.77 -15.92
N GLU A 445 -3.08 9.07 -16.11
CA GLU A 445 -2.19 9.91 -16.91
C GLU A 445 -0.81 10.13 -16.28
N PHE A 446 -0.66 9.80 -14.99
CA PHE A 446 0.56 9.97 -14.20
C PHE A 446 1.28 8.65 -13.90
N VAL A 447 0.89 7.56 -14.55
CA VAL A 447 1.52 6.24 -14.44
C VAL A 447 2.70 6.15 -15.39
N ASP A 448 3.85 5.70 -14.90
CA ASP A 448 4.95 5.29 -15.78
C ASP A 448 4.79 3.81 -16.19
N PRO A 449 4.39 3.53 -17.44
CA PRO A 449 4.13 2.16 -17.88
C PRO A 449 5.39 1.30 -17.98
N ASP A 450 6.58 1.90 -17.93
CA ASP A 450 7.86 1.21 -18.04
C ASP A 450 8.38 0.66 -16.70
N THR A 451 7.62 0.82 -15.62
CA THR A 451 8.00 0.41 -14.27
C THR A 451 7.28 -0.84 -13.75
N GLY A 452 6.64 -1.60 -14.64
CA GLY A 452 6.09 -2.91 -14.31
C GLY A 452 7.16 -3.96 -14.02
N LEU A 453 6.74 -5.16 -13.65
CA LEU A 453 7.64 -6.28 -13.33
C LEU A 453 7.15 -7.57 -14.00
N ILE A 454 8.10 -8.44 -14.38
CA ILE A 454 7.81 -9.82 -14.76
C ILE A 454 8.20 -10.72 -13.60
N SER A 455 7.21 -11.44 -13.07
CA SER A 455 7.40 -12.34 -11.93
C SER A 455 7.21 -13.81 -12.33
N MET A 456 8.05 -14.67 -11.76
CA MET A 456 7.91 -16.11 -11.89
C MET A 456 6.82 -16.61 -10.96
N LYS A 457 5.91 -17.42 -11.47
CA LYS A 457 4.81 -18.05 -10.73
C LYS A 457 4.77 -19.54 -11.08
N SER A 458 3.96 -20.29 -10.37
CA SER A 458 3.67 -21.68 -10.69
C SER A 458 2.17 -21.90 -10.79
N LYS A 459 1.74 -22.73 -11.73
CA LYS A 459 0.35 -23.18 -11.89
C LYS A 459 0.36 -24.68 -12.15
N ASN A 460 -0.27 -25.46 -11.26
CA ASN A 460 -0.34 -26.93 -11.37
C ASN A 460 1.03 -27.61 -11.56
N GLY A 461 2.07 -27.09 -10.89
CA GLY A 461 3.45 -27.61 -11.01
C GLY A 461 4.20 -27.17 -12.27
N VAL A 462 3.62 -26.32 -13.09
CA VAL A 462 4.28 -25.75 -14.28
C VAL A 462 4.70 -24.31 -13.98
N ASP A 463 5.95 -23.98 -14.30
CA ASP A 463 6.46 -22.60 -14.19
C ASP A 463 5.89 -21.74 -15.31
N ILE A 464 5.41 -20.58 -14.93
CA ILE A 464 4.84 -19.55 -15.82
C ILE A 464 5.39 -18.18 -15.46
N LYS A 465 5.30 -17.25 -16.40
CA LYS A 465 5.56 -15.83 -16.14
C LYS A 465 4.25 -15.05 -16.02
N ALA A 466 4.19 -14.13 -15.09
CA ALA A 466 3.10 -13.18 -14.93
C ALA A 466 3.64 -11.76 -14.95
N LEU A 467 2.89 -10.84 -15.52
CA LEU A 467 3.20 -9.42 -15.58
C LEU A 467 2.51 -8.72 -14.43
N GLU A 468 3.27 -7.94 -13.68
CA GLU A 468 2.74 -7.05 -12.65
C GLU A 468 2.76 -5.61 -13.18
N LEU A 469 1.63 -4.91 -13.07
CA LEU A 469 1.52 -3.51 -13.45
C LEU A 469 2.41 -2.63 -12.53
N PRO A 470 2.76 -1.40 -12.97
CA PRO A 470 3.45 -0.44 -12.12
C PRO A 470 2.79 -0.34 -10.75
N GLY A 471 3.54 -0.64 -9.68
CA GLY A 471 2.98 -0.73 -8.32
C GLY A 471 2.30 0.56 -7.88
N LEU A 472 1.22 0.47 -7.07
CA LEU A 472 0.37 1.62 -6.70
C LEU A 472 1.18 2.80 -6.15
N TRP A 473 2.08 2.55 -5.21
CA TRP A 473 2.95 3.58 -4.61
C TRP A 473 4.34 3.69 -5.24
N ASN A 474 4.59 2.93 -6.31
CA ASN A 474 5.82 2.98 -7.11
C ASN A 474 5.52 3.69 -8.45
N GLY A 475 5.59 2.97 -9.54
CA GLY A 475 5.42 3.50 -10.89
C GLY A 475 4.03 4.07 -11.21
N SER A 476 2.97 3.65 -10.52
CA SER A 476 1.65 4.28 -10.69
C SER A 476 1.59 5.71 -10.16
N MET A 477 2.52 6.11 -9.31
CA MET A 477 2.63 7.47 -8.77
C MET A 477 3.99 8.11 -9.11
N SER A 478 4.69 7.64 -10.15
CA SER A 478 6.02 8.15 -10.49
C SER A 478 6.00 9.60 -10.94
N ASP A 479 4.96 10.01 -11.67
CA ASP A 479 4.83 11.38 -12.18
C ASP A 479 4.02 12.31 -11.23
N TRP A 480 3.90 11.94 -9.96
CA TRP A 480 3.32 12.77 -8.91
C TRP A 480 4.37 13.66 -8.26
N ILE A 481 3.93 14.77 -7.68
CA ILE A 481 4.76 15.48 -6.70
C ILE A 481 4.87 14.58 -5.47
N THR A 482 6.07 14.09 -5.19
CA THR A 482 6.36 13.20 -4.06
C THR A 482 7.27 13.91 -3.06
N VAL A 483 6.91 13.89 -1.79
CA VAL A 483 7.74 14.38 -0.69
C VAL A 483 7.88 13.31 0.38
N PHE A 484 9.10 13.07 0.82
CA PHE A 484 9.38 12.14 1.91
C PHE A 484 9.52 12.88 3.24
N VAL A 485 8.91 12.34 4.29
CA VAL A 485 9.00 12.84 5.66
C VAL A 485 9.45 11.70 6.56
N GLU A 486 10.52 11.90 7.33
CA GLU A 486 10.93 10.92 8.35
C GLU A 486 9.84 10.82 9.42
N VAL A 487 9.42 9.60 9.69
CA VAL A 487 8.48 9.27 10.78
C VAL A 487 9.11 8.19 11.69
N PRO A 488 8.74 8.14 12.97
CA PRO A 488 9.28 7.14 13.89
C PRO A 488 9.01 5.71 13.44
N ILE A 489 9.96 4.81 13.71
CA ILE A 489 9.85 3.38 13.37
C ILE A 489 8.61 2.74 14.01
N GLU A 490 8.15 3.23 15.16
CA GLU A 490 6.96 2.79 15.86
C GLU A 490 5.66 2.99 15.05
N THR A 491 5.70 3.73 13.94
CA THR A 491 4.58 3.84 13.00
C THR A 491 4.51 2.66 12.02
N PHE A 492 5.53 1.79 12.01
CA PHE A 492 5.65 0.66 11.08
C PHE A 492 5.66 -0.69 11.82
N ASN A 493 4.53 -1.37 11.84
CA ASN A 493 4.33 -2.63 12.55
C ASN A 493 3.57 -3.63 11.68
N PRO A 494 4.14 -4.08 10.54
CA PRO A 494 3.48 -5.01 9.65
C PRO A 494 3.46 -6.42 10.22
N VAL A 495 2.40 -7.16 9.92
CA VAL A 495 2.29 -8.59 10.25
C VAL A 495 2.51 -9.41 8.98
N LYS A 496 3.72 -9.93 8.79
CA LYS A 496 4.10 -10.75 7.62
C LYS A 496 3.92 -12.25 7.90
N THR A 497 4.19 -12.66 9.13
CA THR A 497 4.01 -14.04 9.64
C THR A 497 3.12 -14.02 10.87
N VAL A 498 2.55 -15.17 11.24
CA VAL A 498 1.71 -15.26 12.43
C VAL A 498 2.49 -14.94 13.71
N ASN A 499 3.78 -15.29 13.78
CA ASN A 499 4.62 -15.00 14.95
C ASN A 499 4.90 -13.50 15.12
N ASP A 500 4.75 -12.68 14.07
CA ASP A 500 4.86 -11.23 14.23
C ASP A 500 3.86 -10.67 15.24
N LEU A 501 2.72 -11.33 15.42
CA LEU A 501 1.74 -10.98 16.45
C LEU A 501 2.25 -11.21 17.89
N LEU A 502 3.38 -11.87 18.07
CA LEU A 502 4.02 -12.06 19.38
C LEU A 502 4.97 -10.92 19.75
N ARG A 503 5.29 -10.03 18.80
CA ARG A 503 6.14 -8.86 19.06
C ARG A 503 5.47 -7.94 20.10
N PRO A 504 6.27 -7.22 20.93
CA PRO A 504 5.74 -6.33 21.96
C PRO A 504 4.73 -5.30 21.45
N GLU A 505 4.91 -4.82 20.21
CA GLU A 505 4.07 -3.82 19.56
C GLU A 505 2.67 -4.35 19.23
N HIS A 506 2.49 -5.67 19.21
CA HIS A 506 1.20 -6.32 18.95
C HIS A 506 0.56 -6.96 20.21
N GLN A 507 1.23 -6.86 21.39
CA GLN A 507 0.79 -7.50 22.64
C GLN A 507 0.13 -6.56 23.63
#